data_c52a1b8fe4eb6a43dd9aaeba5adf1d3b
#
_entry.id   c52a1b8fe4eb6a43dd9aaeba5adf1d3b
#
_cell.length_a   1.000
_cell.length_b   1.000
_cell.length_c   1.000
_cell.angle_alpha   90.00
_cell.angle_beta   90.00
_cell.angle_gamma   90.00
#
_symmetry.space_group_name_H-M   'P 1'
#
loop_
_entity.id
_entity.type
_entity.pdbx_description
1 polymer ?
#
loop_
_entity_poly.entity_id
_entity_poly.type
_entity_poly.pdbx_seq_one_letter_code
_entity_poly.pdbx_strand_id
1 'polypeptide(L)' 'MKLNRNEVMLLRGILHTKRMYKGMKNLTHGVVVYEDWMEESFHKVNKYIEENYPDMPKWK' A
#
# COMPACT_ATOMS: atom_id res chain seq x y z
N MET A 1 4.53 10.54 12.88
CA MET A 1 5.20 11.03 11.68
C MET A 1 4.16 11.53 10.69
N LYS A 2 4.38 12.70 10.14
CA LYS A 2 3.43 13.31 9.22
C LYS A 2 3.89 13.09 7.77
N LEU A 3 3.03 12.46 6.99
CA LEU A 3 3.33 12.17 5.58
C LEU A 3 2.59 13.16 4.69
N ASN A 4 3.25 13.61 3.61
CA ASN A 4 2.59 14.44 2.64
C ASN A 4 1.76 13.57 1.66
N ARG A 5 0.95 14.23 0.83
CA ARG A 5 0.05 13.55 -0.10
C ARG A 5 0.80 12.59 -1.04
N ASN A 6 1.93 13.03 -1.56
CA ASN A 6 2.70 12.21 -2.50
C ASN A 6 3.31 10.99 -1.82
N GLU A 7 3.76 11.15 -0.58
CA GLU A 7 4.34 10.06 0.19
C GLU A 7 3.30 8.98 0.51
N VAL A 8 2.09 9.37 0.93
CA VAL A 8 1.05 8.38 1.20
C VAL A 8 0.57 7.70 -0.07
N MET A 9 0.51 8.41 -1.19
CA MET A 9 0.18 7.80 -2.48
C MET A 9 1.21 6.74 -2.86
N LEU A 10 2.47 7.04 -2.68
CA LEU A 10 3.55 6.11 -2.98
C LEU A 10 3.48 4.86 -2.11
N LEU A 11 3.32 5.04 -0.79
CA LEU A 11 3.21 3.92 0.14
C LEU A 11 2.00 3.04 -0.17
N ARG A 12 0.84 3.65 -0.38
CA ARG A 12 -0.37 2.89 -0.73
C ARG A 12 -0.18 2.15 -2.04
N GLY A 13 0.44 2.79 -3.03
CA GLY A 13 0.69 2.17 -4.33
C GLY A 13 1.59 0.94 -4.22
N ILE A 14 2.68 1.05 -3.47
CA ILE A 14 3.61 -0.06 -3.26
C ILE A 14 2.90 -1.22 -2.56
N LEU A 15 2.20 -0.93 -1.47
CA LEU A 15 1.51 -1.96 -0.69
C LEU A 15 0.38 -2.59 -1.49
N HIS A 16 -0.37 -1.80 -2.25
CA HIS A 16 -1.44 -2.29 -3.10
C HIS A 16 -0.91 -3.24 -4.18
N THR A 17 0.19 -2.86 -4.82
CA THR A 17 0.82 -3.69 -5.85
C THR A 17 1.29 -5.02 -5.28
N LYS A 18 1.97 -4.98 -4.14
CA LYS A 18 2.42 -6.21 -3.48
C LYS A 18 1.25 -7.09 -3.06
N ARG A 19 0.17 -6.48 -2.56
CA ARG A 19 -1.04 -7.20 -2.16
C ARG A 19 -1.71 -7.90 -3.34
N MET A 20 -1.80 -7.22 -4.48
CA MET A 20 -2.39 -7.80 -5.70
C MET A 20 -1.57 -8.95 -6.26
N TYR A 21 -0.26 -8.84 -6.20
CA TYR A 21 0.65 -9.82 -6.82
C TYR A 21 1.32 -10.73 -5.81
N LYS A 22 0.81 -10.80 -4.58
CA LYS A 22 1.42 -11.66 -3.56
C LYS A 22 1.44 -13.12 -4.02
N GLY A 23 2.57 -13.77 -3.80
CA GLY A 23 2.76 -15.15 -4.18
C GLY A 23 3.05 -15.37 -5.65
N MET A 24 2.93 -14.34 -6.49
CA MET A 24 3.23 -14.44 -7.91
C MET A 24 4.73 -14.34 -8.16
N LYS A 25 5.21 -15.10 -9.13
CA LYS A 25 6.61 -15.10 -9.48
C LYS A 25 6.94 -13.90 -10.36
N ASN A 26 7.93 -13.13 -9.94
CA ASN A 26 8.46 -12.02 -10.72
C ASN A 26 9.72 -12.49 -11.44
N LEU A 27 9.86 -12.17 -12.73
CA LEU A 27 10.98 -12.62 -13.54
C LEU A 27 12.33 -12.13 -13.04
N THR A 28 12.37 -10.95 -12.42
CA THR A 28 13.62 -10.34 -12.01
C THR A 28 13.91 -10.44 -10.51
N HIS A 29 12.88 -10.60 -9.68
CA HIS A 29 13.02 -10.49 -8.22
C HIS A 29 12.49 -11.70 -7.45
N GLY A 30 12.11 -12.76 -8.12
CA GLY A 30 11.55 -13.93 -7.48
C GLY A 30 10.08 -13.76 -7.12
N VAL A 31 9.67 -14.32 -6.00
CA VAL A 31 8.26 -14.29 -5.57
C VAL A 31 7.95 -12.99 -4.84
N VAL A 32 6.80 -12.39 -5.14
CA VAL A 32 6.34 -11.20 -4.44
C VAL A 32 5.94 -11.58 -3.02
N VAL A 33 6.60 -10.97 -2.04
CA VAL A 33 6.37 -11.21 -0.63
C VAL A 33 5.34 -10.21 -0.09
N TYR A 34 4.33 -10.74 0.61
CA TYR A 34 3.34 -9.88 1.28
C TYR A 34 2.99 -10.54 2.63
N GLU A 35 3.50 -9.96 3.70
CA GLU A 35 3.35 -10.50 5.05
C GLU A 35 2.20 -9.83 5.80
N ASP A 36 1.82 -10.42 6.94
CA ASP A 36 0.69 -9.91 7.74
C ASP A 36 0.90 -8.46 8.18
N TRP A 37 2.13 -8.09 8.55
CA TRP A 37 2.41 -6.71 8.95
C TRP A 37 2.23 -5.72 7.79
N MET A 38 2.43 -6.17 6.56
CA MET A 38 2.19 -5.34 5.37
C MET A 38 0.70 -5.12 5.17
N GLU A 39 -0.13 -6.14 5.42
CA GLU A 39 -1.59 -5.99 5.37
C GLU A 39 -2.07 -4.99 6.40
N GLU A 40 -1.55 -5.07 7.62
CA GLU A 40 -1.88 -4.10 8.67
C GLU A 40 -1.44 -2.69 8.26
N SER A 41 -0.25 -2.56 7.67
CA SER A 41 0.25 -1.26 7.21
C SER A 41 -0.62 -0.70 6.09
N PHE A 42 -1.09 -1.55 5.19
CA PHE A 42 -2.00 -1.14 4.11
C PHE A 42 -3.28 -0.51 4.70
N HIS A 43 -3.87 -1.16 5.70
CA HIS A 43 -5.07 -0.64 6.35
C HIS A 43 -4.80 0.66 7.10
N LYS A 44 -3.66 0.77 7.76
CA LYS A 44 -3.27 2.00 8.47
C LYS A 44 -3.07 3.17 7.49
N VAL A 45 -2.44 2.91 6.36
CA VAL A 45 -2.23 3.93 5.32
C VAL A 45 -3.58 4.39 4.75
N ASN A 46 -4.48 3.45 4.47
CA ASN A 46 -5.81 3.80 3.99
C ASN A 46 -6.59 4.64 4.99
N LYS A 47 -6.53 4.28 6.27
CA LYS A 47 -7.17 5.05 7.32
C LYS A 47 -6.58 6.46 7.43
N TYR A 48 -5.27 6.57 7.34
CA TYR A 48 -4.59 7.87 7.36
C TYR A 48 -5.06 8.75 6.19
N ILE A 49 -5.21 8.15 5.01
CA ILE A 49 -5.69 8.87 3.82
C ILE A 49 -7.13 9.33 4.03
N GLU A 50 -8.00 8.49 4.56
CA GLU A 50 -9.38 8.87 4.82
C GLU A 50 -9.48 10.05 5.79
N GLU A 51 -8.62 10.08 6.80
CA GLU A 51 -8.65 11.12 7.82
C GLU A 51 -8.00 12.44 7.35
N ASN A 52 -6.97 12.36 6.53
CA ASN A 52 -6.15 13.53 6.17
C ASN A 52 -6.32 13.97 4.73
N TYR A 53 -6.70 13.07 3.82
CA TYR A 53 -6.84 13.36 2.40
C TYR A 53 -8.11 12.71 1.85
N PRO A 54 -9.29 13.14 2.34
CA PRO A 54 -10.55 12.48 1.96
C PRO A 54 -10.93 12.64 0.49
N ASP A 55 -10.27 13.56 -0.21
CA ASP A 55 -10.48 13.79 -1.64
C ASP A 55 -9.73 12.80 -2.52
N MET A 56 -8.82 12.00 -1.95
CA MET A 56 -8.08 11.01 -2.73
C MET A 56 -8.96 9.82 -3.08
N PRO A 57 -8.77 9.23 -4.28
CA PRO A 57 -9.54 8.05 -4.70
C PRO A 57 -9.34 6.90 -3.70
N LYS A 58 -10.43 6.19 -3.43
CA LYS A 58 -10.38 4.99 -2.58
C LYS A 58 -10.06 3.78 -3.44
N TRP A 59 -9.15 2.95 -2.94
CA TRP A 59 -8.81 1.69 -3.57
C TRP A 59 -9.53 0.55 -2.85
N LYS A 60 -10.08 -0.33 -3.61
CA LYS A 60 -10.79 -1.49 -3.08
C LYS A 60 -9.84 -2.66 -2.79
#